data_5705bbb86329207e3d4e04123178d85e
#
_entry.id   5705bbb86329207e3d4e04123178d85e
#
_cell.length_a   1.000
_cell.length_b   1.000
_cell.length_c   1.000
_cell.angle_alpha   90.00
_cell.angle_beta   90.00
_cell.angle_gamma   90.00
#
_symmetry.space_group_name_H-M   'P 1'
#
loop_
_entity.id
_entity.type
_entity.pdbx_description
1 polymer ?
#
loop_
_entity_poly.entity_id
_entity_poly.type
_entity_poly.pdbx_seq_one_letter_code
_entity_poly.pdbx_strand_id
1 'polypeptide(L)'
;MTEEGKAPLTEESAESKNFILNFIDEDIAEGGRFQGLTVHTRFPPEPNGYLHIGHCKALCIDFGTAERYGGLCNLRMDDTNPAKEDTEYVDAIQQDIHWLGFDWGDRFFYGSDYFEKDYEYAVELIKKGLAYVCELTPEEFKANRGDIGIPATSPYRCLLYTSPSPRDS
;
A
#
# COMPACT_ATOMS: atom_id res chain seq x y z
N MET A 1 54.79 34.94 3.01
CA MET A 1 53.38 34.88 3.37
C MET A 1 52.67 34.59 2.07
N THR A 2 52.40 33.33 1.77
CA THR A 2 51.73 32.85 0.55
C THR A 2 50.38 32.33 0.96
N GLU A 3 49.32 33.00 0.46
CA GLU A 3 47.95 32.54 0.62
C GLU A 3 47.73 31.30 -0.26
N GLU A 4 47.49 30.19 0.39
CA GLU A 4 47.00 28.98 -0.30
C GLU A 4 45.54 29.12 -0.63
N GLY A 5 45.27 29.19 -1.93
CA GLY A 5 43.94 29.22 -2.50
C GLY A 5 43.19 27.93 -2.21
N LYS A 6 42.12 28.02 -1.43
CA LYS A 6 41.13 26.98 -1.20
C LYS A 6 40.33 26.75 -2.47
N ALA A 7 40.59 25.60 -3.15
CA ALA A 7 39.79 25.19 -4.30
C ALA A 7 38.29 24.99 -3.91
N PRO A 8 37.34 25.36 -4.75
CA PRO A 8 35.93 25.12 -4.49
C PRO A 8 35.65 23.62 -4.60
N LEU A 9 35.06 23.07 -3.57
CA LEU A 9 34.51 21.71 -3.57
C LEU A 9 33.23 21.69 -4.44
N THR A 10 33.40 21.43 -5.72
CA THR A 10 32.31 21.01 -6.59
C THR A 10 32.37 19.50 -6.70
N GLU A 11 31.94 18.80 -5.68
CA GLU A 11 31.48 17.44 -5.82
C GLU A 11 29.95 17.47 -5.85
N GLU A 12 29.35 17.52 -7.02
CA GLU A 12 28.07 16.89 -7.24
C GLU A 12 28.29 15.41 -6.92
N SER A 13 28.06 15.05 -5.66
CA SER A 13 27.90 13.65 -5.29
C SER A 13 26.70 13.16 -6.09
N ALA A 14 26.94 12.39 -7.14
CA ALA A 14 25.91 11.63 -7.81
C ALA A 14 25.24 10.77 -6.73
N GLU A 15 24.12 11.26 -6.18
CA GLU A 15 23.34 10.51 -5.22
C GLU A 15 23.03 9.15 -5.83
N SER A 16 23.54 8.10 -5.19
CA SER A 16 23.27 6.73 -5.62
C SER A 16 21.77 6.49 -5.58
N LYS A 17 21.11 6.57 -6.73
CA LYS A 17 19.69 6.30 -6.86
C LYS A 17 19.46 4.81 -6.67
N ASN A 18 18.50 4.45 -5.83
CA ASN A 18 18.04 3.07 -5.76
C ASN A 18 17.12 2.73 -6.96
N PHE A 19 16.85 1.45 -7.16
CA PHE A 19 16.05 0.98 -8.31
C PHE A 19 14.62 1.56 -8.35
N ILE A 20 14.01 1.85 -7.19
CA ILE A 20 12.68 2.46 -7.09
C ILE A 20 12.70 3.85 -7.73
N LEU A 21 13.67 4.67 -7.35
CA LEU A 21 13.82 6.02 -7.90
C LEU A 21 14.13 5.99 -9.40
N ASN A 22 14.92 5.02 -9.87
CA ASN A 22 15.19 4.86 -11.29
C ASN A 22 13.90 4.54 -12.07
N PHE A 23 13.08 3.61 -11.60
CA PHE A 23 11.79 3.30 -12.23
C PHE A 23 10.83 4.49 -12.23
N ILE A 24 10.77 5.24 -11.13
CA ILE A 24 9.93 6.44 -11.09
C ILE A 24 10.43 7.47 -12.10
N ASP A 25 11.74 7.73 -12.14
CA ASP A 25 12.34 8.67 -13.10
C ASP A 25 12.02 8.30 -14.56
N GLU A 26 12.13 7.01 -14.91
CA GLU A 26 11.80 6.49 -16.24
C GLU A 26 10.30 6.66 -16.55
N ASP A 27 9.44 6.34 -15.59
CA ASP A 27 7.99 6.37 -15.76
C ASP A 27 7.43 7.79 -15.92
N ILE A 28 7.98 8.78 -15.21
CA ILE A 28 7.51 10.18 -15.26
C ILE A 28 8.24 11.04 -16.28
N ALA A 29 9.34 10.56 -16.88
CA ALA A 29 10.11 11.28 -17.90
C ALA A 29 9.26 11.61 -19.13
N GLU A 30 9.78 12.48 -20.00
CA GLU A 30 9.15 12.78 -21.28
C GLU A 30 9.03 11.51 -22.14
N GLY A 31 7.80 11.17 -22.53
CA GLY A 31 7.49 9.92 -23.23
C GLY A 31 7.37 8.70 -22.33
N GLY A 32 7.55 8.85 -21.01
CA GLY A 32 7.36 7.79 -20.03
C GLY A 32 5.89 7.43 -19.85
N ARG A 33 5.63 6.23 -19.28
CA ARG A 33 4.29 5.66 -19.11
C ARG A 33 3.36 6.53 -18.29
N PHE A 34 3.91 7.24 -17.31
CA PHE A 34 3.17 8.07 -16.35
C PHE A 34 3.58 9.53 -16.40
N GLN A 35 4.03 10.00 -17.55
CA GLN A 35 4.40 11.40 -17.76
C GLN A 35 3.29 12.36 -17.30
N GLY A 36 3.66 13.34 -16.48
CA GLY A 36 2.74 14.37 -15.98
C GLY A 36 1.85 13.93 -14.80
N LEU A 37 1.96 12.68 -14.34
CA LEU A 37 1.28 12.25 -13.12
C LEU A 37 2.08 12.61 -11.87
N THR A 38 1.35 12.93 -10.80
CA THR A 38 1.94 13.16 -9.47
C THR A 38 2.32 11.83 -8.85
N VAL A 39 3.55 11.73 -8.35
CA VAL A 39 3.99 10.56 -7.58
C VAL A 39 3.15 10.45 -6.32
N HIS A 40 2.56 9.30 -6.09
CA HIS A 40 1.67 9.07 -4.97
C HIS A 40 2.01 7.75 -4.28
N THR A 41 2.44 7.83 -3.04
CA THR A 41 2.82 6.69 -2.21
C THR A 41 1.82 6.47 -1.09
N ARG A 42 1.99 5.37 -0.35
CA ARG A 42 1.13 5.03 0.78
C ARG A 42 1.91 4.25 1.82
N PHE A 43 1.82 4.69 3.06
CA PHE A 43 2.26 3.91 4.22
C PHE A 43 1.03 3.29 4.90
N PRO A 44 0.85 1.96 4.87
CA PRO A 44 -0.31 1.26 5.43
C PRO A 44 0.04 0.45 6.69
N PRO A 45 0.26 1.08 7.85
CA PRO A 45 0.55 0.33 9.07
C PRO A 45 -0.70 -0.40 9.59
N GLU A 46 -0.50 -1.60 10.14
CA GLU A 46 -1.51 -2.30 10.93
C GLU A 46 -1.41 -1.81 12.39
N PRO A 47 -2.51 -1.26 12.99
CA PRO A 47 -2.46 -0.68 14.33
C PRO A 47 -2.55 -1.77 15.43
N ASN A 48 -1.68 -2.76 15.37
CA ASN A 48 -1.59 -3.90 16.30
C ASN A 48 -0.35 -3.87 17.19
N GLY A 49 0.42 -2.79 17.14
CA GLY A 49 1.64 -2.58 17.93
C GLY A 49 2.35 -1.28 17.59
N TYR A 50 3.40 -0.98 18.37
CA TYR A 50 4.26 0.18 18.15
C TYR A 50 5.16 0.00 16.92
N LEU A 51 5.54 1.13 16.29
CA LEU A 51 6.51 1.11 15.21
C LEU A 51 7.91 0.68 15.71
N HIS A 52 8.68 0.10 14.83
CA HIS A 52 10.08 -0.26 15.07
C HIS A 52 10.95 0.19 13.89
N ILE A 53 12.25 0.01 13.99
CA ILE A 53 13.23 0.47 12.98
C ILE A 53 12.93 -0.02 11.56
N GLY A 54 12.32 -1.18 11.40
CA GLY A 54 11.88 -1.68 10.10
C GLY A 54 10.80 -0.80 9.46
N HIS A 55 9.86 -0.30 10.26
CA HIS A 55 8.85 0.66 9.82
C HIS A 55 9.46 2.01 9.46
N CYS A 56 10.46 2.49 10.22
CA CYS A 56 11.19 3.72 9.88
C CYS A 56 11.80 3.65 8.49
N LYS A 57 12.35 2.49 8.10
CA LYS A 57 12.88 2.28 6.75
C LYS A 57 11.78 2.40 5.68
N ALA A 58 10.61 1.81 5.92
CA ALA A 58 9.47 1.93 5.01
C ALA A 58 8.97 3.38 4.91
N LEU A 59 8.84 4.07 6.06
CA LEU A 59 8.47 5.49 6.11
C LEU A 59 9.42 6.36 5.28
N CYS A 60 10.74 6.16 5.42
CA CYS A 60 11.73 6.88 4.61
C CYS A 60 11.59 6.60 3.11
N ILE A 61 11.16 5.40 2.73
CA ILE A 61 10.90 5.07 1.32
C ILE A 61 9.60 5.73 0.86
N ASP A 62 8.50 5.57 1.60
CA ASP A 62 7.17 6.03 1.16
C ASP A 62 7.07 7.56 1.21
N PHE A 63 7.29 8.16 2.37
CA PHE A 63 7.23 9.62 2.53
C PHE A 63 8.39 10.32 1.83
N GLY A 64 9.63 9.81 1.98
CA GLY A 64 10.80 10.40 1.35
C GLY A 64 10.72 10.37 -0.19
N THR A 65 10.14 9.33 -0.78
CA THR A 65 9.87 9.32 -2.23
C THR A 65 8.85 10.38 -2.61
N ALA A 66 7.73 10.50 -1.87
CA ALA A 66 6.74 11.55 -2.13
C ALA A 66 7.38 12.94 -2.03
N GLU A 67 8.12 13.24 -0.97
CA GLU A 67 8.81 14.53 -0.79
C GLU A 67 9.79 14.83 -1.94
N ARG A 68 10.61 13.85 -2.33
CA ARG A 68 11.60 14.00 -3.40
C ARG A 68 11.00 14.44 -4.72
N TYR A 69 9.82 13.92 -5.05
CA TYR A 69 9.13 14.22 -6.31
C TYR A 69 8.04 15.28 -6.19
N GLY A 70 7.94 15.98 -5.05
CA GLY A 70 6.84 16.92 -4.79
C GLY A 70 5.46 16.27 -4.88
N GLY A 71 5.41 14.98 -4.55
CA GLY A 71 4.24 14.14 -4.62
C GLY A 71 3.43 14.10 -3.33
N LEU A 72 2.62 13.06 -3.19
CA LEU A 72 1.72 12.86 -2.07
C LEU A 72 1.99 11.50 -1.40
N CYS A 73 1.81 11.44 -0.07
CA CYS A 73 1.81 10.18 0.66
C CYS A 73 0.54 10.05 1.49
N ASN A 74 -0.15 8.92 1.39
CA ASN A 74 -1.30 8.61 2.22
C ASN A 74 -0.85 7.81 3.45
N LEU A 75 -1.32 8.20 4.63
CA LEU A 75 -1.31 7.35 5.81
C LEU A 75 -2.64 6.61 5.87
N ARG A 76 -2.63 5.29 5.67
CA ARG A 76 -3.84 4.48 5.74
C ARG A 76 -3.66 3.37 6.76
N MET A 77 -4.35 3.44 7.88
CA MET A 77 -4.40 2.35 8.85
C MET A 77 -5.03 1.12 8.21
N ASP A 78 -4.33 -0.01 8.29
CA ASP A 78 -4.88 -1.31 7.88
C ASP A 78 -5.58 -1.96 9.07
N ASP A 79 -6.72 -1.39 9.42
CA ASP A 79 -7.55 -1.70 10.57
C ASP A 79 -8.65 -2.73 10.23
N THR A 80 -8.26 -3.81 9.56
CA THR A 80 -9.20 -4.82 9.09
C THR A 80 -9.43 -5.97 10.07
N ASN A 81 -8.72 -5.98 11.20
CA ASN A 81 -8.82 -7.01 12.24
C ASN A 81 -9.11 -6.41 13.63
N PRO A 82 -10.37 -6.09 13.96
CA PRO A 82 -10.74 -5.41 15.19
C PRO A 82 -10.39 -6.16 16.48
N ALA A 83 -10.04 -7.44 16.40
CA ALA A 83 -9.63 -8.24 17.57
C ALA A 83 -8.19 -7.95 18.04
N LYS A 84 -7.38 -7.26 17.24
CA LYS A 84 -5.95 -7.01 17.51
C LYS A 84 -5.58 -5.53 17.50
N GLU A 85 -6.51 -4.67 17.17
CA GLU A 85 -6.28 -3.25 16.90
C GLU A 85 -6.70 -2.42 18.11
N ASP A 86 -5.89 -1.42 18.45
CA ASP A 86 -6.15 -0.51 19.57
C ASP A 86 -5.91 0.93 19.10
N THR A 87 -6.76 1.84 19.55
CA THR A 87 -6.63 3.28 19.31
C THR A 87 -5.33 3.84 19.87
N GLU A 88 -4.76 3.25 20.91
CA GLU A 88 -3.45 3.61 21.46
C GLU A 88 -2.36 3.48 20.38
N TYR A 89 -2.38 2.39 19.60
CA TYR A 89 -1.39 2.19 18.54
C TYR A 89 -1.60 3.15 17.37
N VAL A 90 -2.84 3.48 17.03
CA VAL A 90 -3.14 4.49 16.02
C VAL A 90 -2.52 5.84 16.38
N ASP A 91 -2.70 6.27 17.63
CA ASP A 91 -2.15 7.54 18.12
C ASP A 91 -0.62 7.50 18.18
N ALA A 92 -0.04 6.41 18.66
CA ALA A 92 1.41 6.23 18.75
C ALA A 92 2.06 6.25 17.35
N ILE A 93 1.47 5.56 16.36
CA ILE A 93 1.95 5.55 14.97
C ILE A 93 1.97 6.97 14.39
N GLN A 94 0.92 7.74 14.59
CA GLN A 94 0.86 9.13 14.12
C GLN A 94 1.94 9.99 14.77
N GLN A 95 2.14 9.87 16.10
CA GLN A 95 3.17 10.59 16.84
C GLN A 95 4.57 10.23 16.35
N ASP A 96 4.85 8.95 16.12
CA ASP A 96 6.15 8.47 15.64
C ASP A 96 6.47 8.99 14.23
N ILE A 97 5.48 9.03 13.34
CA ILE A 97 5.63 9.57 11.98
C ILE A 97 5.97 11.06 12.03
N HIS A 98 5.25 11.84 12.83
CA HIS A 98 5.55 13.28 13.03
C HIS A 98 6.91 13.49 13.70
N TRP A 99 7.27 12.65 14.67
CA TRP A 99 8.58 12.73 15.31
C TRP A 99 9.73 12.48 14.30
N LEU A 100 9.52 11.61 13.32
CA LEU A 100 10.46 11.39 12.21
C LEU A 100 10.49 12.55 11.20
N GLY A 101 9.60 13.53 11.32
CA GLY A 101 9.57 14.73 10.47
C GLY A 101 8.64 14.60 9.26
N PHE A 102 7.85 13.53 9.16
CA PHE A 102 6.90 13.32 8.07
C PHE A 102 5.50 13.81 8.42
N ASP A 103 4.73 14.20 7.39
CA ASP A 103 3.34 14.63 7.51
C ASP A 103 2.53 14.12 6.31
N TRP A 104 1.30 13.69 6.58
CA TRP A 104 0.35 13.23 5.58
C TRP A 104 -0.72 14.28 5.23
N GLY A 105 -0.78 15.41 5.96
CA GLY A 105 -1.80 16.45 5.80
C GLY A 105 -3.20 15.93 6.09
N ASP A 106 -4.09 16.08 5.11
CA ASP A 106 -5.48 15.58 5.16
C ASP A 106 -5.67 14.15 4.62
N ARG A 107 -4.57 13.45 4.31
CA ARG A 107 -4.59 12.13 3.67
C ARG A 107 -4.44 10.99 4.68
N PHE A 108 -5.27 11.04 5.72
CA PHE A 108 -5.41 9.99 6.73
C PHE A 108 -6.67 9.17 6.44
N PHE A 109 -6.54 7.84 6.39
CA PHE A 109 -7.62 6.94 6.02
C PHE A 109 -7.60 5.68 6.88
N TYR A 110 -8.76 5.06 7.04
CA TYR A 110 -8.91 3.72 7.60
C TYR A 110 -9.31 2.72 6.52
N GLY A 111 -8.77 1.51 6.59
CA GLY A 111 -9.16 0.41 5.70
C GLY A 111 -10.63 0.03 5.91
N SER A 112 -11.08 0.02 7.16
CA SER A 112 -12.46 -0.31 7.54
C SER A 112 -13.52 0.63 6.95
N ASP A 113 -13.17 1.88 6.63
CA ASP A 113 -14.11 2.84 6.00
C ASP A 113 -14.60 2.38 4.62
N TYR A 114 -13.90 1.42 4.00
CA TYR A 114 -14.19 0.95 2.65
C TYR A 114 -14.96 -0.37 2.60
N PHE A 115 -15.27 -1.03 3.71
CA PHE A 115 -15.88 -2.36 3.73
C PHE A 115 -17.20 -2.44 2.95
N GLU A 116 -18.07 -1.46 3.08
CA GLU A 116 -19.34 -1.44 2.33
C GLU A 116 -19.08 -1.35 0.82
N LYS A 117 -18.15 -0.49 0.42
CA LYS A 117 -17.77 -0.31 -0.98
C LYS A 117 -17.05 -1.55 -1.55
N ASP A 118 -16.21 -2.19 -0.75
CA ASP A 118 -15.55 -3.43 -1.14
C ASP A 118 -16.57 -4.56 -1.36
N TYR A 119 -17.61 -4.62 -0.51
CA TYR A 119 -18.72 -5.54 -0.69
C TYR A 119 -19.49 -5.27 -1.99
N GLU A 120 -19.81 -4.01 -2.27
CA GLU A 120 -20.46 -3.61 -3.52
C GLU A 120 -19.66 -4.03 -4.75
N TYR A 121 -18.35 -3.79 -4.74
CA TYR A 121 -17.45 -4.21 -5.82
C TYR A 121 -17.33 -5.72 -5.94
N ALA A 122 -17.32 -6.46 -4.84
CA ALA A 122 -17.33 -7.93 -4.86
C ALA A 122 -18.60 -8.45 -5.55
N VAL A 123 -19.76 -7.89 -5.21
CA VAL A 123 -21.04 -8.22 -5.86
C VAL A 123 -21.02 -7.87 -7.36
N GLU A 124 -20.44 -6.72 -7.72
CA GLU A 124 -20.30 -6.33 -9.13
C GLU A 124 -19.41 -7.32 -9.92
N LEU A 125 -18.29 -7.76 -9.32
CA LEU A 125 -17.41 -8.75 -9.93
C LEU A 125 -18.14 -10.10 -10.14
N ILE A 126 -18.96 -10.52 -9.18
CA ILE A 126 -19.76 -11.74 -9.30
C ILE A 126 -20.77 -11.58 -10.45
N LYS A 127 -21.49 -10.45 -10.54
CA LYS A 127 -22.42 -10.17 -11.62
C LYS A 127 -21.76 -10.16 -13.00
N LYS A 128 -20.50 -9.74 -13.08
CA LYS A 128 -19.67 -9.79 -14.31
C LYS A 128 -19.10 -11.18 -14.62
N GLY A 129 -19.29 -12.18 -13.74
CA GLY A 129 -18.72 -13.51 -13.90
C GLY A 129 -17.20 -13.57 -13.66
N LEU A 130 -16.60 -12.56 -13.02
CA LEU A 130 -15.17 -12.46 -12.72
C LEU A 130 -14.82 -12.96 -11.31
N ALA A 131 -15.81 -13.14 -10.46
CA ALA A 131 -15.67 -13.71 -9.13
C ALA A 131 -16.82 -14.68 -8.84
N TYR A 132 -16.64 -15.53 -7.83
CA TYR A 132 -17.65 -16.47 -7.37
C TYR A 132 -17.56 -16.66 -5.85
N VAL A 133 -18.67 -17.04 -5.22
CA VAL A 133 -18.67 -17.40 -3.81
C VAL A 133 -18.21 -18.87 -3.68
N CYS A 134 -17.27 -19.10 -2.78
CA CYS A 134 -16.71 -20.41 -2.49
C CYS A 134 -17.22 -20.88 -1.13
N GLU A 135 -17.96 -21.96 -1.10
CA GLU A 135 -18.57 -22.53 0.12
C GLU A 135 -17.73 -23.67 0.72
N LEU A 136 -16.46 -23.80 0.34
CA LEU A 136 -15.54 -24.76 0.92
C LEU A 136 -15.27 -24.42 2.40
N THR A 137 -15.17 -25.46 3.24
CA THR A 137 -14.67 -25.28 4.61
C THR A 137 -13.23 -24.79 4.61
N PRO A 138 -12.73 -24.18 5.70
CA PRO A 138 -11.35 -23.73 5.79
C PRO A 138 -10.32 -24.80 5.47
N GLU A 139 -10.57 -26.05 5.88
CA GLU A 139 -9.72 -27.21 5.62
C GLU A 139 -9.70 -27.59 4.14
N GLU A 140 -10.86 -27.67 3.52
CA GLU A 140 -11.01 -27.95 2.09
C GLU A 140 -10.41 -26.83 1.25
N PHE A 141 -10.63 -25.56 1.64
CA PHE A 141 -10.03 -24.42 0.98
C PHE A 141 -8.49 -24.46 1.04
N LYS A 142 -7.93 -24.79 2.20
CA LYS A 142 -6.48 -24.94 2.36
C LYS A 142 -5.91 -26.06 1.47
N ALA A 143 -6.64 -27.16 1.31
CA ALA A 143 -6.24 -28.28 0.46
C ALA A 143 -6.30 -27.94 -1.04
N ASN A 144 -7.23 -27.05 -1.45
CA ASN A 144 -7.54 -26.77 -2.85
C ASN A 144 -7.01 -25.41 -3.35
N ARG A 145 -6.43 -24.57 -2.47
CA ARG A 145 -5.99 -23.21 -2.84
C ARG A 145 -4.84 -23.16 -3.85
N GLY A 146 -4.21 -24.31 -4.13
CA GLY A 146 -3.06 -24.40 -5.01
C GLY A 146 -1.75 -23.93 -4.36
N ASP A 147 -0.68 -23.96 -5.14
CA ASP A 147 0.67 -23.52 -4.77
C ASP A 147 1.41 -23.01 -6.01
N ILE A 148 2.69 -22.60 -5.88
CA ILE A 148 3.50 -22.13 -6.99
C ILE A 148 3.51 -23.17 -8.12
N GLY A 149 2.96 -22.81 -9.28
CA GLY A 149 2.84 -23.70 -10.44
C GLY A 149 1.68 -24.68 -10.39
N ILE A 150 0.91 -24.73 -9.32
CA ILE A 150 -0.29 -25.57 -9.17
C ILE A 150 -1.51 -24.65 -9.04
N PRO A 151 -2.39 -24.60 -10.06
CA PRO A 151 -3.56 -23.73 -9.99
C PRO A 151 -4.53 -24.20 -8.90
N ALA A 152 -5.17 -23.24 -8.23
CA ALA A 152 -6.25 -23.53 -7.28
C ALA A 152 -7.43 -24.17 -7.98
N THR A 153 -8.07 -25.11 -7.30
CA THR A 153 -9.28 -25.81 -7.77
C THR A 153 -10.45 -25.51 -6.84
N SER A 154 -11.64 -25.35 -7.40
CA SER A 154 -12.86 -25.24 -6.61
C SER A 154 -14.04 -25.72 -7.43
N PRO A 155 -14.93 -26.58 -6.87
CA PRO A 155 -16.16 -27.00 -7.54
C PRO A 155 -17.12 -25.83 -7.79
N TYR A 156 -17.00 -24.72 -7.03
CA TYR A 156 -17.87 -23.55 -7.14
C TYR A 156 -17.48 -22.60 -8.27
N ARG A 157 -16.30 -22.75 -8.86
CA ARG A 157 -15.78 -21.85 -9.91
C ARG A 157 -16.66 -21.79 -11.16
N CYS A 158 -17.34 -22.90 -11.50
CA CYS A 158 -18.16 -23.03 -12.71
C CYS A 158 -19.67 -22.88 -12.44
N LEU A 159 -20.06 -22.61 -11.20
CA LEU A 159 -21.48 -22.44 -10.88
C LEU A 159 -21.91 -21.02 -11.30
N LEU A 160 -22.89 -20.96 -12.21
CA LEU A 160 -23.61 -19.73 -12.49
C LEU A 160 -24.54 -19.48 -11.29
N TYR A 161 -24.22 -18.46 -10.50
CA TYR A 161 -25.06 -18.01 -9.38
C TYR A 161 -26.34 -17.39 -9.94
N THR A 162 -27.39 -18.18 -10.00
CA THR A 162 -28.74 -17.72 -10.37
C THR A 162 -29.64 -17.52 -9.14
N SER A 163 -29.15 -17.83 -7.95
CA SER A 163 -29.92 -17.71 -6.71
C SER A 163 -29.66 -16.33 -6.07
N PRO A 164 -30.70 -15.61 -5.67
CA PRO A 164 -30.52 -14.37 -4.91
C PRO A 164 -29.80 -14.66 -3.60
N SER A 165 -28.92 -13.74 -3.20
CA SER A 165 -28.27 -13.80 -1.89
C SER A 165 -29.33 -13.82 -0.77
N PRO A 166 -29.10 -14.55 0.34
CA PRO A 166 -30.00 -14.52 1.50
C PRO A 166 -30.26 -13.12 2.10
N ARG A 167 -29.51 -12.10 1.65
CA ARG A 167 -29.72 -10.69 2.02
C ARG A 167 -30.67 -9.95 1.08
N ASP A 168 -31.05 -10.55 -0.05
CA ASP A 168 -31.94 -9.95 -1.04
C ASP A 168 -33.42 -10.37 -0.84
N SER A 169 -33.72 -11.03 0.29
CA SER A 169 -35.05 -11.48 0.72
C SER A 169 -35.56 -10.71 1.94
#